data_4faef1cb5672cd3bde05879e70cce79b
#
_entry.id   4faef1cb5672cd3bde05879e70cce79b
#
_cell.length_a   1.000
_cell.length_b   1.000
_cell.length_c   1.000
_cell.angle_alpha   90.00
_cell.angle_beta   90.00
_cell.angle_gamma   90.00
#
_symmetry.space_group_name_H-M   'P 1'
#
loop_
_entity.id
_entity.type
_entity.pdbx_description
1 polymer ?
#
loop_
_entity_poly.entity_id
_entity_poly.type
_entity_poly.pdbx_seq_one_letter_code
_entity_poly.pdbx_strand_id
1 'polypeptide(L)'
;GLVDTLAYRLDMEEVIAQKMGLSSARDIRQVTLADLVDVPDDTAEPQGENKITVLYAEGEIMDSPYAQEGIQSALARELKQIGEDEDTKAVVLRINSPGGSAFLSEQIWHQVRQLKAKVPVVVSMGDLAASGGYYIASGASKIIAEPNTLTGSIGIFGMFPNTAGLFNKLALTTDIVKTNRYADFGDPARPMTDDEKALIQGYIERGYDTFLTRCAEGRGV
;
A
#
# COMPACT_ATOMS: atom_id res chain seq x y z
N GLY A 1 3.59 8.73 34.29
CA GLY A 1 2.41 8.69 33.49
C GLY A 1 2.67 8.53 32.00
N LEU A 2 1.77 7.80 31.36
CA LEU A 2 1.79 7.67 29.90
C LEU A 2 1.10 8.86 29.20
N VAL A 3 0.26 9.61 29.97
CA VAL A 3 -0.45 10.80 29.50
C VAL A 3 -0.42 11.88 30.58
N ASP A 4 -0.45 13.14 30.17
CA ASP A 4 -0.42 14.28 31.11
C ASP A 4 -1.80 14.61 31.69
N THR A 5 -2.86 14.38 30.89
CA THR A 5 -4.22 14.75 31.26
C THR A 5 -5.22 13.77 30.64
N LEU A 6 -6.28 13.44 31.39
CA LEU A 6 -7.47 12.75 30.88
C LEU A 6 -8.57 13.79 30.68
N ALA A 7 -9.12 13.87 29.49
CA ALA A 7 -10.21 14.77 29.16
C ALA A 7 -11.24 14.07 28.26
N TYR A 8 -12.50 14.46 28.35
CA TYR A 8 -13.50 14.05 27.37
C TYR A 8 -13.29 14.79 26.06
N ARG A 9 -13.69 14.15 24.96
CA ARG A 9 -13.50 14.68 23.61
C ARG A 9 -14.06 16.10 23.44
N LEU A 10 -15.22 16.38 24.04
CA LEU A 10 -15.87 17.69 23.95
C LEU A 10 -15.22 18.76 24.82
N ASP A 11 -14.42 18.36 25.81
CA ASP A 11 -13.72 19.29 26.70
C ASP A 11 -12.31 19.61 26.21
N MET A 12 -11.86 18.96 25.12
CA MET A 12 -10.49 19.12 24.59
C MET A 12 -10.22 20.55 24.14
N GLU A 13 -11.18 21.24 23.56
CA GLU A 13 -11.02 22.62 23.10
C GLU A 13 -10.73 23.56 24.29
N GLU A 14 -11.43 23.38 25.42
CA GLU A 14 -11.14 24.17 26.64
C GLU A 14 -9.75 23.87 27.22
N VAL A 15 -9.33 22.60 27.19
CA VAL A 15 -7.96 22.20 27.60
C VAL A 15 -6.90 22.88 26.73
N ILE A 16 -7.14 22.92 25.40
CA ILE A 16 -6.26 23.59 24.44
C ILE A 16 -6.24 25.10 24.70
N ALA A 17 -7.42 25.73 24.87
CA ALA A 17 -7.53 27.17 25.20
C ALA A 17 -6.72 27.54 26.45
N GLN A 18 -6.87 26.77 27.52
CA GLN A 18 -6.11 26.97 28.75
C GLN A 18 -4.58 26.85 28.54
N LYS A 19 -4.16 25.84 27.73
CA LYS A 19 -2.74 25.68 27.40
C LYS A 19 -2.19 26.82 26.54
N MET A 20 -3.05 27.44 25.71
CA MET A 20 -2.72 28.63 24.91
C MET A 20 -2.82 29.95 25.71
N GLY A 21 -3.26 29.93 26.99
CA GLY A 21 -3.49 31.13 27.81
C GLY A 21 -4.73 31.92 27.36
N LEU A 22 -5.68 31.29 26.68
CA LEU A 22 -6.92 31.91 26.26
C LEU A 22 -8.01 31.76 27.32
N SER A 23 -8.95 32.71 27.36
CA SER A 23 -10.04 32.73 28.33
C SER A 23 -11.17 31.76 27.99
N SER A 24 -11.30 31.34 26.74
CA SER A 24 -12.36 30.45 26.26
C SER A 24 -11.91 29.69 25.00
N ALA A 25 -12.45 28.50 24.79
CA ALA A 25 -12.30 27.75 23.55
C ALA A 25 -12.77 28.53 22.31
N ARG A 26 -13.69 29.47 22.47
CA ARG A 26 -14.18 30.33 21.39
C ARG A 26 -13.13 31.29 20.84
N ASP A 27 -12.08 31.55 21.63
CA ASP A 27 -10.99 32.45 21.26
C ASP A 27 -9.88 31.72 20.47
N ILE A 28 -10.00 30.39 20.30
CA ILE A 28 -9.08 29.59 19.50
C ILE A 28 -9.31 29.90 18.01
N ARG A 29 -8.30 30.47 17.38
CA ARG A 29 -8.30 30.61 15.91
C ARG A 29 -7.86 29.28 15.29
N GLN A 30 -8.81 28.61 14.66
CA GLN A 30 -8.57 27.35 13.96
C GLN A 30 -8.35 27.62 12.48
N VAL A 31 -7.37 26.97 11.90
CA VAL A 31 -7.13 26.93 10.45
C VAL A 31 -7.29 25.49 10.01
N THR A 32 -8.19 25.24 9.10
CA THR A 32 -8.37 23.92 8.50
C THR A 32 -7.44 23.71 7.32
N LEU A 33 -7.24 22.44 6.93
CA LEU A 33 -6.50 22.13 5.69
C LEU A 33 -7.15 22.80 4.47
N ALA A 34 -8.48 22.94 4.44
CA ALA A 34 -9.18 23.64 3.38
C ALA A 34 -8.82 25.13 3.32
N ASP A 35 -8.68 25.78 4.48
CA ASP A 35 -8.27 27.18 4.54
C ASP A 35 -6.84 27.40 4.04
N LEU A 36 -5.98 26.38 4.12
CA LEU A 36 -4.59 26.44 3.64
C LEU A 36 -4.49 26.26 2.11
N VAL A 37 -5.46 25.60 1.47
CA VAL A 37 -5.46 25.40 0.01
C VAL A 37 -5.63 26.73 -0.74
N ASP A 38 -6.39 27.65 -0.17
CA ASP A 38 -6.70 28.95 -0.76
C ASP A 38 -5.73 30.07 -0.36
N VAL A 39 -4.71 29.77 0.46
CA VAL A 39 -3.68 30.76 0.79
C VAL A 39 -2.76 30.95 -0.42
N PRO A 40 -2.70 32.17 -1.01
CA PRO A 40 -1.74 32.43 -2.06
C PRO A 40 -0.32 32.23 -1.55
N ASP A 41 0.47 31.43 -2.23
CA ASP A 41 1.90 31.30 -1.92
C ASP A 41 2.66 32.49 -2.49
N ASP A 42 2.68 33.58 -1.72
CA ASP A 42 3.42 34.80 -2.07
C ASP A 42 4.94 34.58 -2.06
N THR A 43 5.39 33.40 -1.61
CA THR A 43 6.80 33.01 -1.59
C THR A 43 7.15 32.03 -2.72
N ALA A 44 6.19 31.66 -3.55
CA ALA A 44 6.45 30.82 -4.70
C ALA A 44 7.41 31.54 -5.65
N GLU A 45 8.68 31.21 -5.55
CA GLU A 45 9.64 31.52 -6.60
C GLU A 45 9.11 30.99 -7.93
N PRO A 46 9.39 31.69 -9.08
CA PRO A 46 9.01 31.18 -10.38
C PRO A 46 9.46 29.72 -10.46
N GLN A 47 8.52 28.81 -10.64
CA GLN A 47 8.83 27.39 -10.77
C GLN A 47 9.84 27.24 -11.90
N GLY A 48 11.07 26.86 -11.55
CA GLY A 48 12.06 26.51 -12.55
C GLY A 48 11.54 25.33 -13.39
N GLU A 49 12.14 25.10 -14.54
CA GLU A 49 11.79 23.97 -15.43
C GLU A 49 11.94 22.59 -14.77
N ASN A 50 12.62 22.52 -13.61
CA ASN A 50 12.90 21.27 -12.89
C ASN A 50 11.85 20.97 -11.82
N LYS A 51 11.29 19.75 -11.85
CA LYS A 51 10.26 19.27 -10.90
C LYS A 51 10.77 18.13 -10.02
N ILE A 52 10.32 18.10 -8.79
CA ILE A 52 10.33 16.93 -7.93
C ILE A 52 8.89 16.46 -7.78
N THR A 53 8.59 15.28 -8.30
CA THR A 53 7.23 14.72 -8.26
C THR A 53 7.05 13.88 -7.01
N VAL A 54 5.97 14.12 -6.26
CA VAL A 54 5.59 13.32 -5.10
C VAL A 54 4.36 12.51 -5.47
N LEU A 55 4.48 11.19 -5.35
CA LEU A 55 3.37 10.25 -5.52
C LEU A 55 3.01 9.60 -4.20
N TYR A 56 1.73 9.42 -3.97
CA TYR A 56 1.20 8.72 -2.80
C TYR A 56 0.71 7.32 -3.20
N ALA A 57 1.19 6.32 -2.45
CA ALA A 57 0.79 4.93 -2.56
C ALA A 57 0.20 4.50 -1.22
N GLU A 58 -1.10 4.73 -1.04
CA GLU A 58 -1.79 4.56 0.23
C GLU A 58 -2.87 3.49 0.15
N GLY A 59 -2.97 2.68 1.22
CA GLY A 59 -3.96 1.62 1.33
C GLY A 59 -3.50 0.27 0.76
N GLU A 60 -4.45 -0.66 0.66
CA GLU A 60 -4.21 -2.00 0.13
C GLU A 60 -3.94 -1.97 -1.39
N ILE A 61 -3.07 -2.84 -1.86
CA ILE A 61 -2.78 -3.01 -3.30
C ILE A 61 -3.85 -3.91 -3.91
N MET A 62 -4.75 -3.33 -4.68
CA MET A 62 -5.95 -3.99 -5.17
C MET A 62 -5.96 -4.11 -6.70
N ASP A 63 -5.86 -5.35 -7.19
CA ASP A 63 -6.01 -5.67 -8.61
C ASP A 63 -7.48 -6.02 -8.90
N SER A 64 -8.34 -5.03 -8.81
CA SER A 64 -9.77 -5.18 -9.07
C SER A 64 -10.28 -3.96 -9.84
N PRO A 65 -11.05 -4.17 -10.93
CA PRO A 65 -11.67 -3.08 -11.67
C PRO A 65 -12.78 -2.37 -10.88
N TYR A 66 -13.20 -2.95 -9.77
CA TYR A 66 -14.24 -2.41 -8.89
C TYR A 66 -13.67 -1.73 -7.64
N ALA A 67 -12.36 -1.76 -7.44
CA ALA A 67 -11.73 -1.07 -6.31
C ALA A 67 -11.92 0.45 -6.47
N GLN A 68 -12.44 1.09 -5.43
CA GLN A 68 -12.64 2.55 -5.38
C GLN A 68 -11.55 3.23 -4.53
N GLU A 69 -10.85 2.46 -3.70
CA GLU A 69 -9.83 2.93 -2.78
C GLU A 69 -8.56 2.06 -2.90
N GLY A 70 -7.48 2.53 -2.29
CA GLY A 70 -6.20 1.84 -2.27
C GLY A 70 -5.35 2.03 -3.52
N ILE A 71 -4.27 1.28 -3.57
CA ILE A 71 -3.30 1.32 -4.66
C ILE A 71 -3.78 0.46 -5.81
N GLN A 72 -3.97 1.09 -6.97
CA GLN A 72 -4.50 0.46 -8.17
C GLN A 72 -3.49 0.50 -9.33
N SER A 73 -3.85 -0.13 -10.44
CA SER A 73 -3.04 -0.13 -11.67
C SER A 73 -2.75 1.28 -12.24
N ALA A 74 -3.52 2.28 -11.83
CA ALA A 74 -3.28 3.70 -12.16
C ALA A 74 -1.87 4.13 -11.75
N LEU A 75 -1.41 3.76 -10.55
CA LEU A 75 -0.08 4.11 -10.05
C LEU A 75 1.04 3.65 -11.01
N ALA A 76 0.92 2.46 -11.58
CA ALA A 76 1.91 1.97 -12.55
C ALA A 76 1.94 2.84 -13.82
N ARG A 77 0.77 3.31 -14.29
CA ARG A 77 0.68 4.22 -15.44
C ARG A 77 1.24 5.60 -15.12
N GLU A 78 0.95 6.12 -13.94
CA GLU A 78 1.48 7.42 -13.47
C GLU A 78 3.00 7.39 -13.38
N LEU A 79 3.59 6.34 -12.79
CA LEU A 79 5.04 6.17 -12.74
C LEU A 79 5.67 6.14 -14.14
N LYS A 80 5.01 5.50 -15.10
CA LYS A 80 5.46 5.49 -16.49
C LYS A 80 5.41 6.89 -17.11
N GLN A 81 4.29 7.61 -16.95
CA GLN A 81 4.09 8.97 -17.49
C GLN A 81 5.11 9.95 -16.89
N ILE A 82 5.37 9.87 -15.59
CA ILE A 82 6.41 10.68 -14.93
C ILE A 82 7.79 10.42 -15.55
N GLY A 83 8.09 9.17 -15.90
CA GLY A 83 9.33 8.83 -16.56
C GLY A 83 9.43 9.31 -18.03
N GLU A 84 8.38 9.82 -18.60
CA GLU A 84 8.31 10.44 -19.93
C GLU A 84 8.35 11.98 -19.85
N ASP A 85 8.19 12.57 -18.65
CA ASP A 85 8.28 14.01 -18.39
C ASP A 85 9.74 14.41 -18.17
N GLU A 86 10.31 15.15 -19.13
CA GLU A 86 11.70 15.61 -19.09
C GLU A 86 11.97 16.64 -17.98
N ASP A 87 10.96 17.32 -17.47
CA ASP A 87 11.10 18.29 -16.39
C ASP A 87 11.23 17.61 -15.02
N THR A 88 10.77 16.38 -14.86
CA THR A 88 10.90 15.60 -13.62
C THR A 88 12.36 15.18 -13.40
N LYS A 89 12.98 15.68 -12.34
CA LYS A 89 14.39 15.38 -11.98
C LYS A 89 14.55 14.41 -10.82
N ALA A 90 13.52 14.21 -10.01
CA ALA A 90 13.47 13.22 -8.97
C ALA A 90 12.03 12.86 -8.62
N VAL A 91 11.82 11.68 -8.03
CA VAL A 91 10.51 11.23 -7.57
C VAL A 91 10.60 10.80 -6.11
N VAL A 92 9.64 11.25 -5.32
CA VAL A 92 9.37 10.73 -3.99
C VAL A 92 8.12 9.87 -4.05
N LEU A 93 8.25 8.59 -3.76
CA LEU A 93 7.13 7.67 -3.64
C LEU A 93 6.82 7.49 -2.15
N ARG A 94 5.74 8.12 -1.69
CA ARG A 94 5.26 8.00 -0.31
C ARG A 94 4.39 6.75 -0.20
N ILE A 95 4.82 5.77 0.59
CA ILE A 95 4.12 4.49 0.74
C ILE A 95 3.55 4.38 2.15
N ASN A 96 2.23 4.13 2.25
CA ASN A 96 1.54 3.76 3.47
C ASN A 96 0.58 2.59 3.17
N SER A 97 1.09 1.35 3.18
CA SER A 97 0.41 0.19 2.62
C SER A 97 0.72 -1.11 3.36
N PRO A 98 -0.29 -1.94 3.68
CA PRO A 98 -0.11 -3.30 4.18
C PRO A 98 0.38 -4.29 3.10
N GLY A 99 0.38 -3.87 1.83
CA GLY A 99 0.56 -4.74 0.68
C GLY A 99 -0.77 -5.12 0.03
N GLY A 100 -0.84 -6.29 -0.58
CA GLY A 100 -2.02 -6.79 -1.28
C GLY A 100 -1.66 -7.67 -2.48
N SER A 101 -2.24 -7.41 -3.65
CA SER A 101 -2.02 -8.18 -4.87
C SER A 101 -0.54 -8.30 -5.24
N ALA A 102 -0.03 -9.53 -5.26
CA ALA A 102 1.34 -9.81 -5.68
C ALA A 102 1.57 -9.45 -7.16
N PHE A 103 0.58 -9.71 -8.02
CA PHE A 103 0.65 -9.37 -9.44
C PHE A 103 0.78 -7.86 -9.64
N LEU A 104 -0.06 -7.07 -9.01
CA LEU A 104 -0.01 -5.61 -9.15
C LEU A 104 1.23 -5.02 -8.51
N SER A 105 1.70 -5.58 -7.40
CA SER A 105 2.97 -5.18 -6.77
C SER A 105 4.16 -5.36 -7.73
N GLU A 106 4.23 -6.47 -8.48
CA GLU A 106 5.26 -6.69 -9.50
C GLU A 106 5.16 -5.66 -10.65
N GLN A 107 3.94 -5.35 -11.11
CA GLN A 107 3.75 -4.34 -12.17
C GLN A 107 4.24 -2.97 -11.73
N ILE A 108 3.92 -2.55 -10.51
CA ILE A 108 4.35 -1.26 -9.96
C ILE A 108 5.86 -1.28 -9.70
N TRP A 109 6.40 -2.34 -9.10
CA TRP A 109 7.85 -2.51 -8.90
C TRP A 109 8.63 -2.38 -10.20
N HIS A 110 8.13 -3.01 -11.28
CA HIS A 110 8.74 -2.89 -12.60
C HIS A 110 8.82 -1.43 -13.06
N GLN A 111 7.74 -0.64 -12.89
CA GLN A 111 7.75 0.77 -13.25
C GLN A 111 8.68 1.61 -12.36
N VAL A 112 8.75 1.31 -11.06
CA VAL A 112 9.72 1.95 -10.17
C VAL A 112 11.16 1.70 -10.65
N ARG A 113 11.47 0.48 -11.08
CA ARG A 113 12.79 0.12 -11.64
C ARG A 113 13.07 0.85 -12.95
N GLN A 114 12.08 0.94 -13.85
CA GLN A 114 12.22 1.69 -15.10
C GLN A 114 12.45 3.18 -14.84
N LEU A 115 11.70 3.75 -13.92
CA LEU A 115 11.81 5.16 -13.53
C LEU A 115 13.16 5.46 -12.86
N LYS A 116 13.62 4.57 -11.96
CA LYS A 116 14.93 4.67 -11.30
C LYS A 116 16.09 4.71 -12.30
N ALA A 117 15.97 4.10 -13.47
CA ALA A 117 17.00 4.14 -14.49
C ALA A 117 17.11 5.52 -15.17
N LYS A 118 16.09 6.38 -15.03
CA LYS A 118 16.03 7.71 -15.63
C LYS A 118 16.30 8.82 -14.61
N VAL A 119 15.62 8.74 -13.46
CA VAL A 119 15.71 9.75 -12.38
C VAL A 119 15.79 9.06 -11.01
N PRO A 120 16.39 9.70 -9.99
CA PRO A 120 16.36 9.16 -8.64
C PRO A 120 14.92 8.96 -8.13
N VAL A 121 14.63 7.77 -7.61
CA VAL A 121 13.37 7.44 -6.93
C VAL A 121 13.67 7.20 -5.46
N VAL A 122 13.14 8.05 -4.59
CA VAL A 122 13.25 7.92 -3.14
C VAL A 122 11.91 7.46 -2.58
N VAL A 123 11.91 6.34 -1.88
CA VAL A 123 10.72 5.91 -1.12
C VAL A 123 10.75 6.55 0.26
N SER A 124 9.63 7.14 0.66
CA SER A 124 9.33 7.58 2.02
C SER A 124 8.22 6.72 2.58
N MET A 125 8.53 5.91 3.59
CA MET A 125 7.54 5.04 4.23
C MET A 125 6.73 5.81 5.27
N GLY A 126 5.43 5.53 5.35
CA GLY A 126 4.54 6.00 6.40
C GLY A 126 4.60 5.09 7.63
N ASP A 127 3.46 4.92 8.29
CA ASP A 127 3.34 4.04 9.45
C ASP A 127 3.54 2.57 9.06
N LEU A 128 3.13 2.23 7.83
CA LEU A 128 3.12 0.86 7.30
C LEU A 128 3.62 0.83 5.87
N ALA A 129 4.62 -0.02 5.59
CA ALA A 129 5.05 -0.33 4.23
C ALA A 129 5.51 -1.80 4.17
N ALA A 130 4.55 -2.72 4.22
CA ALA A 130 4.79 -4.14 4.40
C ALA A 130 4.31 -4.98 3.21
N SER A 131 4.84 -6.20 3.08
CA SER A 131 4.48 -7.15 2.01
C SER A 131 4.58 -6.49 0.62
N GLY A 132 3.50 -6.42 -0.15
CA GLY A 132 3.46 -5.71 -1.44
C GLY A 132 3.93 -4.26 -1.36
N GLY A 133 3.72 -3.55 -0.24
CA GLY A 133 4.22 -2.20 -0.02
C GLY A 133 5.75 -2.15 0.06
N TYR A 134 6.38 -3.12 0.74
CA TYR A 134 7.84 -3.27 0.71
C TYR A 134 8.35 -3.76 -0.64
N TYR A 135 7.59 -4.63 -1.31
CA TYR A 135 7.89 -5.10 -2.66
C TYR A 135 8.14 -3.94 -3.63
N ILE A 136 7.17 -3.01 -3.72
CA ILE A 136 7.30 -1.81 -4.57
C ILE A 136 8.49 -0.95 -4.14
N ALA A 137 8.66 -0.77 -2.82
CA ALA A 137 9.74 0.03 -2.27
C ALA A 137 11.13 -0.53 -2.60
N SER A 138 11.28 -1.86 -2.66
CA SER A 138 12.57 -2.53 -2.86
C SER A 138 13.28 -2.09 -4.14
N GLY A 139 12.52 -1.73 -5.19
CA GLY A 139 13.04 -1.28 -6.46
C GLY A 139 13.66 0.13 -6.47
N ALA A 140 13.41 0.95 -5.46
CA ALA A 140 13.80 2.36 -5.43
C ALA A 140 15.32 2.60 -5.27
N SER A 141 15.76 3.83 -5.52
CA SER A 141 17.15 4.26 -5.32
C SER A 141 17.50 4.31 -3.84
N LYS A 142 16.58 4.82 -3.02
CA LYS A 142 16.74 4.94 -1.57
C LYS A 142 15.39 4.72 -0.88
N ILE A 143 15.44 4.14 0.30
CA ILE A 143 14.28 3.97 1.19
C ILE A 143 14.56 4.72 2.49
N ILE A 144 13.57 5.51 2.92
CA ILE A 144 13.58 6.23 4.18
C ILE A 144 12.35 5.77 4.96
N ALA A 145 12.55 5.40 6.22
CA ALA A 145 11.51 4.95 7.13
C ALA A 145 11.71 5.63 8.49
N GLU A 146 10.63 5.81 9.23
CA GLU A 146 10.66 6.24 10.61
C GLU A 146 11.04 5.07 11.54
N PRO A 147 11.57 5.31 12.73
CA PRO A 147 11.93 4.23 13.67
C PRO A 147 10.78 3.31 14.05
N ASN A 148 9.55 3.78 13.97
CA ASN A 148 8.32 3.05 14.29
C ASN A 148 7.55 2.55 13.04
N THR A 149 8.08 2.75 11.84
CA THR A 149 7.48 2.20 10.62
C THR A 149 7.45 0.67 10.68
N LEU A 150 6.26 0.10 10.51
CA LEU A 150 6.11 -1.35 10.32
C LEU A 150 6.40 -1.68 8.86
N THR A 151 7.49 -2.43 8.62
CA THR A 151 7.93 -2.76 7.26
C THR A 151 8.43 -4.20 7.14
N GLY A 152 8.85 -4.60 5.95
CA GLY A 152 9.29 -5.96 5.68
C GLY A 152 8.11 -6.85 5.31
N SER A 153 7.79 -7.86 6.14
CA SER A 153 6.79 -8.88 5.80
C SER A 153 7.02 -9.47 4.41
N ILE A 154 8.30 -9.85 4.16
CA ILE A 154 8.71 -10.41 2.86
C ILE A 154 8.20 -11.84 2.78
N GLY A 155 7.02 -12.00 2.20
CA GLY A 155 6.34 -13.27 2.12
C GLY A 155 5.09 -13.24 1.25
N ILE A 156 4.61 -14.43 0.91
CA ILE A 156 3.37 -14.64 0.15
C ILE A 156 2.53 -15.65 0.88
N PHE A 157 1.24 -15.40 0.94
CA PHE A 157 0.27 -16.36 1.47
C PHE A 157 -0.99 -16.38 0.59
N GLY A 158 -1.73 -17.47 0.67
CA GLY A 158 -3.06 -17.60 0.08
C GLY A 158 -4.04 -18.15 1.11
N MET A 159 -5.29 -17.70 1.06
CA MET A 159 -6.37 -18.19 1.92
C MET A 159 -7.44 -18.86 1.05
N PHE A 160 -7.73 -20.11 1.36
CA PHE A 160 -8.71 -20.91 0.63
C PHE A 160 -9.75 -21.45 1.63
N PRO A 161 -10.94 -20.80 1.72
CA PRO A 161 -11.98 -21.23 2.64
C PRO A 161 -12.53 -22.59 2.24
N ASN A 162 -12.85 -23.43 3.23
CA ASN A 162 -13.55 -24.69 3.04
C ASN A 162 -14.84 -24.67 3.85
N THR A 163 -15.97 -24.61 3.17
CA THR A 163 -17.31 -24.52 3.76
C THR A 163 -18.07 -25.86 3.74
N ALA A 164 -17.46 -26.97 3.30
CA ALA A 164 -18.10 -28.27 3.20
C ALA A 164 -18.75 -28.72 4.54
N GLY A 165 -18.07 -28.47 5.67
CA GLY A 165 -18.62 -28.81 7.00
C GLY A 165 -19.87 -28.00 7.35
N LEU A 166 -19.96 -26.74 6.91
CA LEU A 166 -21.15 -25.90 7.09
C LEU A 166 -22.30 -26.42 6.21
N PHE A 167 -22.03 -26.70 4.95
CA PHE A 167 -23.02 -27.22 4.00
C PHE A 167 -23.63 -28.54 4.51
N ASN A 168 -22.80 -29.47 5.01
CA ASN A 168 -23.27 -30.70 5.58
C ASN A 168 -24.22 -30.48 6.79
N LYS A 169 -23.93 -29.50 7.66
CA LYS A 169 -24.80 -29.16 8.80
C LYS A 169 -26.14 -28.56 8.35
N LEU A 170 -26.16 -27.89 7.22
CA LEU A 170 -27.36 -27.29 6.64
C LEU A 170 -28.12 -28.25 5.70
N ALA A 171 -27.65 -29.51 5.59
CA ALA A 171 -28.18 -30.52 4.66
C ALA A 171 -28.13 -30.02 3.19
N LEU A 172 -27.17 -29.19 2.85
CA LEU A 172 -26.92 -28.76 1.48
C LEU A 172 -25.91 -29.70 0.81
N THR A 173 -26.22 -30.11 -0.40
CA THR A 173 -25.33 -30.92 -1.24
C THR A 173 -24.99 -30.17 -2.49
N THR A 174 -23.76 -30.33 -2.96
CA THR A 174 -23.30 -29.77 -4.24
C THR A 174 -23.00 -30.89 -5.19
N ASP A 175 -23.38 -30.72 -6.46
CA ASP A 175 -23.00 -31.60 -7.56
C ASP A 175 -22.17 -30.81 -8.56
N ILE A 176 -21.06 -31.41 -9.03
CA ILE A 176 -20.06 -30.75 -9.86
C ILE A 176 -19.99 -31.41 -11.21
N VAL A 177 -20.32 -30.67 -12.25
CA VAL A 177 -20.08 -31.07 -13.65
C VAL A 177 -18.84 -30.39 -14.16
N LYS A 178 -17.80 -31.14 -14.48
CA LYS A 178 -16.52 -30.61 -14.96
C LYS A 178 -15.95 -31.41 -16.13
N THR A 179 -15.20 -30.71 -16.97
CA THR A 179 -14.59 -31.26 -18.18
C THR A 179 -13.14 -31.69 -18.02
N ASN A 180 -12.48 -31.24 -16.92
CA ASN A 180 -11.11 -31.66 -16.61
C ASN A 180 -10.89 -31.73 -15.09
N ARG A 181 -9.72 -32.27 -14.69
CA ARG A 181 -9.39 -32.59 -13.31
C ARG A 181 -9.45 -31.37 -12.36
N TYR A 182 -9.04 -30.21 -12.82
CA TYR A 182 -8.88 -29.00 -12.00
C TYR A 182 -9.90 -27.90 -12.32
N ALA A 183 -10.98 -28.21 -13.05
CA ALA A 183 -11.96 -27.19 -13.45
C ALA A 183 -12.74 -26.59 -12.27
N ASP A 184 -12.78 -27.30 -11.14
CA ASP A 184 -13.39 -26.89 -9.87
C ASP A 184 -12.35 -26.53 -8.80
N PHE A 185 -11.14 -26.16 -9.24
CA PHE A 185 -10.07 -25.74 -8.34
C PHE A 185 -10.49 -24.52 -7.52
N GLY A 186 -10.32 -24.58 -6.18
CA GLY A 186 -10.70 -23.49 -5.28
C GLY A 186 -12.19 -23.48 -4.89
N ASP A 187 -13.00 -24.48 -5.27
CA ASP A 187 -14.38 -24.60 -4.84
C ASP A 187 -14.44 -24.75 -3.30
N PRO A 188 -15.07 -23.80 -2.56
CA PRO A 188 -15.16 -23.86 -1.12
C PRO A 188 -16.12 -24.96 -0.61
N ALA A 189 -16.95 -25.53 -1.47
CA ALA A 189 -17.91 -26.58 -1.11
C ALA A 189 -17.24 -27.94 -0.84
N ARG A 190 -15.96 -28.08 -1.17
CA ARG A 190 -15.18 -29.29 -0.91
C ARG A 190 -13.77 -28.97 -0.39
N PRO A 191 -13.11 -29.89 0.32
CA PRO A 191 -11.70 -29.75 0.65
C PRO A 191 -10.84 -29.86 -0.62
N MET A 192 -9.71 -29.12 -0.65
CA MET A 192 -8.69 -29.31 -1.68
C MET A 192 -8.10 -30.71 -1.62
N THR A 193 -7.84 -31.27 -2.79
CA THR A 193 -7.05 -32.50 -2.96
C THR A 193 -5.58 -32.22 -2.66
N ASP A 194 -4.79 -33.28 -2.42
CA ASP A 194 -3.36 -33.11 -2.14
C ASP A 194 -2.59 -32.59 -3.38
N ASP A 195 -3.02 -32.96 -4.59
CA ASP A 195 -2.46 -32.40 -5.82
C ASP A 195 -2.74 -30.87 -5.94
N GLU A 196 -3.95 -30.44 -5.59
CA GLU A 196 -4.31 -29.01 -5.62
C GLU A 196 -3.51 -28.24 -4.58
N LYS A 197 -3.31 -28.80 -3.39
CA LYS A 197 -2.44 -28.21 -2.36
C LYS A 197 -0.98 -28.09 -2.86
N ALA A 198 -0.48 -29.15 -3.52
CA ALA A 198 0.89 -29.13 -4.07
C ALA A 198 1.04 -28.07 -5.18
N LEU A 199 0.03 -27.88 -6.02
CA LEU A 199 0.04 -26.83 -7.04
C LEU A 199 0.10 -25.42 -6.42
N ILE A 200 -0.73 -25.16 -5.41
CA ILE A 200 -0.73 -23.89 -4.68
C ILE A 200 0.58 -23.66 -3.94
N GLN A 201 1.08 -24.68 -3.24
CA GLN A 201 2.35 -24.59 -2.54
C GLN A 201 3.48 -24.20 -3.50
N GLY A 202 3.57 -24.85 -4.65
CA GLY A 202 4.59 -24.52 -5.64
C GLY A 202 4.40 -23.12 -6.25
N TYR A 203 3.18 -22.60 -6.33
CA TYR A 203 2.91 -21.22 -6.75
C TYR A 203 3.40 -20.22 -5.69
N ILE A 204 3.10 -20.48 -4.41
CA ILE A 204 3.52 -19.63 -3.28
C ILE A 204 5.05 -19.60 -3.16
N GLU A 205 5.70 -20.75 -3.27
CA GLU A 205 7.18 -20.85 -3.21
C GLU A 205 7.83 -20.04 -4.32
N ARG A 206 7.39 -20.20 -5.57
CA ARG A 206 7.90 -19.39 -6.68
C ARG A 206 7.67 -17.88 -6.49
N GLY A 207 6.51 -17.52 -5.96
CA GLY A 207 6.21 -16.12 -5.64
C GLY A 207 7.13 -15.57 -4.54
N TYR A 208 7.41 -16.38 -3.52
CA TYR A 208 8.34 -16.02 -2.45
C TYR A 208 9.77 -15.86 -2.98
N ASP A 209 10.26 -16.80 -3.77
CA ASP A 209 11.57 -16.72 -4.40
C ASP A 209 11.71 -15.48 -5.29
N THR A 210 10.64 -15.15 -6.02
CA THR A 210 10.57 -13.91 -6.81
C THR A 210 10.70 -12.69 -5.90
N PHE A 211 9.97 -12.64 -4.79
CA PHE A 211 10.04 -11.52 -3.85
C PHE A 211 11.46 -11.36 -3.28
N LEU A 212 12.08 -12.44 -2.82
CA LEU A 212 13.47 -12.42 -2.34
C LEU A 212 14.43 -11.89 -3.42
N THR A 213 14.28 -12.35 -4.65
CA THR A 213 15.10 -11.90 -5.78
C THR A 213 14.94 -10.40 -6.02
N ARG A 214 13.69 -9.88 -6.01
CA ARG A 214 13.41 -8.44 -6.19
C ARG A 214 14.01 -7.59 -5.07
N CYS A 215 13.95 -8.07 -3.84
CA CYS A 215 14.59 -7.41 -2.71
C CYS A 215 16.13 -7.39 -2.88
N ALA A 216 16.73 -8.52 -3.19
CA ALA A 216 18.17 -8.64 -3.39
C ALA A 216 18.67 -7.73 -4.53
N GLU A 217 18.04 -7.79 -5.71
CA GLU A 217 18.36 -6.92 -6.86
C GLU A 217 18.20 -5.44 -6.52
N GLY A 218 17.14 -5.10 -5.81
CA GLY A 218 16.83 -3.71 -5.46
C GLY A 218 17.76 -3.12 -4.43
N ARG A 219 18.24 -3.93 -3.49
CA ARG A 219 19.10 -3.51 -2.36
C ARG A 219 20.57 -3.80 -2.56
N GLY A 220 20.96 -4.55 -3.60
CA GLY A 220 22.34 -4.88 -3.91
C GLY A 220 22.97 -5.90 -2.94
N VAL A 221 22.17 -6.88 -2.48
CA VAL A 221 22.60 -7.95 -1.56
C VAL A 221 22.32 -9.33 -2.16
#